data_e3a5ee58a2bc51aa35ceea7e413ea80f
#
_entry.id   e3a5ee58a2bc51aa35ceea7e413ea80f
#
_cell.length_a   1.000
_cell.length_b   1.000
_cell.length_c   1.000
_cell.angle_alpha   90.00
_cell.angle_beta   90.00
_cell.angle_gamma   90.00
#
_symmetry.space_group_name_H-M   'P 1'
#
loop_
_entity.id
_entity.type
_entity.pdbx_description
1 polymer ?
#
loop_
_entity_poly.entity_id
_entity_poly.type
_entity_poly.pdbx_seq_one_letter_code
_entity_poly.pdbx_strand_id
1 'polypeptide(L)'
;MNGFERRKEQKKEAIKHAAAFLFLESNPEKVTMKEIAERANVSHVTIFKYFTSKQDLIQEVIRWCFEQENKQLEDILKGEQPYLVRLKEMMSFKRKVYDPASLDLYNLAIASDSGRMADTMSYFQDKKSKLYHEFLQEGKDKGFIRPDASVDAFIMLIEGLRALLKVRPELLSEMMYSKTLLEDCTKVLLFGVMGRQEIKEVFDQL
;
A
#
# COMPACT_ATOMS: atom_id res chain seq x y z
N MET A 1 0.29 5.30 -29.53
CA MET A 1 1.27 6.18 -28.81
C MET A 1 2.48 6.34 -29.74
N ASN A 2 2.82 7.57 -30.11
CA ASN A 2 3.96 7.80 -30.99
C ASN A 2 5.30 7.71 -30.20
N GLY A 3 6.44 7.62 -30.90
CA GLY A 3 7.75 7.43 -30.24
C GLY A 3 8.19 8.60 -29.36
N PHE A 4 7.63 9.79 -29.56
CA PHE A 4 7.88 10.97 -28.71
C PHE A 4 7.12 10.86 -27.39
N GLU A 5 5.87 10.50 -27.41
CA GLU A 5 5.04 10.30 -26.20
C GLU A 5 5.58 9.16 -25.34
N ARG A 6 6.01 8.06 -25.97
CA ARG A 6 6.64 6.95 -25.24
C ARG A 6 7.92 7.39 -24.50
N ARG A 7 8.80 8.16 -25.15
CA ARG A 7 10.01 8.69 -24.50
C ARG A 7 9.71 9.69 -23.39
N LYS A 8 8.64 10.48 -23.56
CA LYS A 8 8.16 11.41 -22.52
C LYS A 8 7.72 10.65 -21.28
N GLU A 9 6.88 9.62 -21.45
CA GLU A 9 6.38 8.80 -20.36
C GLU A 9 7.52 8.02 -19.67
N GLN A 10 8.43 7.43 -20.43
CA GLN A 10 9.61 6.77 -19.86
C GLN A 10 10.45 7.68 -18.96
N LYS A 11 10.63 8.96 -19.36
CA LYS A 11 11.36 9.92 -18.51
C LYS A 11 10.56 10.29 -17.25
N LYS A 12 9.25 10.46 -17.37
CA LYS A 12 8.36 10.74 -16.22
C LYS A 12 8.41 9.58 -15.23
N GLU A 13 8.32 8.34 -15.71
CA GLU A 13 8.46 7.14 -14.88
C GLU A 13 9.84 7.05 -14.21
N ALA A 14 10.92 7.27 -14.95
CA ALA A 14 12.28 7.26 -14.38
C ALA A 14 12.44 8.27 -13.24
N ILE A 15 11.86 9.47 -13.38
CA ILE A 15 11.87 10.49 -12.32
C ILE A 15 11.06 10.02 -11.10
N LYS A 16 9.86 9.45 -11.29
CA LYS A 16 9.04 8.93 -10.18
C LYS A 16 9.75 7.80 -9.44
N HIS A 17 10.34 6.85 -10.16
CA HIS A 17 11.14 5.77 -9.57
C HIS A 17 12.33 6.29 -8.75
N ALA A 18 13.09 7.25 -9.31
CA ALA A 18 14.22 7.84 -8.60
C ALA A 18 13.78 8.59 -7.34
N ALA A 19 12.70 9.36 -7.43
CA ALA A 19 12.15 10.09 -6.30
C ALA A 19 11.60 9.13 -5.21
N ALA A 20 10.82 8.11 -5.59
CA ALA A 20 10.31 7.11 -4.66
C ALA A 20 11.44 6.41 -3.89
N PHE A 21 12.50 6.00 -4.59
CA PHE A 21 13.66 5.38 -3.96
C PHE A 21 14.31 6.31 -2.93
N LEU A 22 14.57 7.57 -3.28
CA LEU A 22 15.19 8.54 -2.38
C LEU A 22 14.28 8.89 -1.19
N PHE A 23 12.97 8.93 -1.40
CA PHE A 23 11.99 9.18 -0.34
C PHE A 23 11.86 8.00 0.65
N LEU A 24 12.16 6.78 0.22
CA LEU A 24 12.24 5.61 1.10
C LEU A 24 13.56 5.54 1.88
N GLU A 25 14.66 6.08 1.30
CA GLU A 25 15.96 6.11 1.98
C GLU A 25 16.12 7.33 2.92
N SER A 26 15.34 8.38 2.71
CA SER A 26 15.46 9.63 3.44
C SER A 26 14.13 10.40 3.49
N ASN A 27 13.98 11.25 4.51
CA ASN A 27 12.80 12.11 4.61
C ASN A 27 12.58 12.88 3.29
N PRO A 28 11.40 12.78 2.66
CA PRO A 28 11.08 13.44 1.39
C PRO A 28 11.35 14.95 1.38
N GLU A 29 11.18 15.61 2.52
CA GLU A 29 11.43 17.05 2.63
C GLU A 29 12.91 17.42 2.48
N LYS A 30 13.82 16.53 2.87
CA LYS A 30 15.28 16.73 2.77
C LYS A 30 15.85 16.43 1.40
N VAL A 31 15.20 15.54 0.62
CA VAL A 31 15.63 15.18 -0.74
C VAL A 31 15.49 16.39 -1.66
N THR A 32 16.48 16.67 -2.47
CA THR A 32 16.48 17.79 -3.42
C THR A 32 16.09 17.37 -4.84
N MET A 33 15.51 18.29 -5.61
CA MET A 33 15.21 18.06 -7.03
C MET A 33 16.48 17.76 -7.85
N LYS A 34 17.66 18.21 -7.39
CA LYS A 34 18.94 17.93 -8.03
C LYS A 34 19.34 16.46 -7.84
N GLU A 35 19.26 15.93 -6.62
CA GLU A 35 19.53 14.52 -6.32
C GLU A 35 18.60 13.60 -7.12
N ILE A 36 17.32 13.95 -7.22
CA ILE A 36 16.36 13.20 -8.02
C ILE A 36 16.74 13.23 -9.51
N ALA A 37 17.15 14.38 -10.04
CA ALA A 37 17.58 14.51 -11.43
C ALA A 37 18.79 13.65 -11.73
N GLU A 38 19.81 13.70 -10.89
CA GLU A 38 21.04 12.91 -10.99
C GLU A 38 20.71 11.41 -10.99
N ARG A 39 19.89 10.94 -10.03
CA ARG A 39 19.50 9.54 -9.95
C ARG A 39 18.64 9.08 -11.13
N ALA A 40 17.74 9.94 -11.63
CA ALA A 40 16.91 9.66 -12.80
C ALA A 40 17.66 9.76 -14.14
N ASN A 41 18.94 10.15 -14.11
CA ASN A 41 19.76 10.43 -15.29
C ASN A 41 19.10 11.43 -16.25
N VAL A 42 18.56 12.52 -15.68
CA VAL A 42 17.97 13.63 -16.44
C VAL A 42 18.56 14.96 -15.98
N SER A 43 18.46 16.00 -16.82
CA SER A 43 18.84 17.33 -16.38
C SER A 43 17.85 17.89 -15.35
N HIS A 44 18.33 18.74 -14.43
CA HIS A 44 17.49 19.47 -13.49
C HIS A 44 16.35 20.25 -14.19
N VAL A 45 16.62 20.83 -15.35
CA VAL A 45 15.60 21.51 -16.18
C VAL A 45 14.55 20.52 -16.70
N THR A 46 14.96 19.28 -16.96
CA THR A 46 14.04 18.25 -17.45
C THR A 46 12.97 17.88 -16.41
N ILE A 47 13.32 17.82 -15.12
CA ILE A 47 12.31 17.55 -14.08
C ILE A 47 11.20 18.59 -14.11
N PHE A 48 11.55 19.90 -14.18
CA PHE A 48 10.57 20.99 -14.20
C PHE A 48 9.69 21.05 -15.45
N LYS A 49 10.00 20.29 -16.49
CA LYS A 49 9.09 20.08 -17.64
C LYS A 49 7.94 19.12 -17.32
N TYR A 50 8.11 18.27 -16.31
CA TYR A 50 7.13 17.25 -15.93
C TYR A 50 6.42 17.55 -14.62
N PHE A 51 7.11 18.20 -13.68
CA PHE A 51 6.62 18.50 -12.34
C PHE A 51 6.88 19.97 -12.02
N THR A 52 5.82 20.70 -11.70
CA THR A 52 5.86 22.15 -11.51
C THR A 52 6.62 22.57 -10.24
N SER A 53 6.67 21.67 -9.27
CA SER A 53 7.32 21.89 -7.98
C SER A 53 7.75 20.55 -7.34
N LYS A 54 8.55 20.61 -6.30
CA LYS A 54 8.88 19.45 -5.47
C LYS A 54 7.61 18.83 -4.84
N GLN A 55 6.69 19.69 -4.38
CA GLN A 55 5.43 19.25 -3.79
C GLN A 55 4.55 18.49 -4.81
N ASP A 56 4.47 18.99 -6.04
CA ASP A 56 3.80 18.34 -7.15
C ASP A 56 4.40 16.93 -7.43
N LEU A 57 5.73 16.84 -7.46
CA LEU A 57 6.43 15.55 -7.61
C LEU A 57 6.14 14.61 -6.44
N ILE A 58 6.16 15.10 -5.19
CA ILE A 58 5.85 14.28 -4.00
C ILE A 58 4.43 13.70 -4.12
N GLN A 59 3.44 14.51 -4.47
CA GLN A 59 2.06 14.04 -4.64
C GLN A 59 1.93 12.99 -5.75
N GLU A 60 2.59 13.22 -6.88
CA GLU A 60 2.59 12.25 -7.99
C GLU A 60 3.30 10.94 -7.62
N VAL A 61 4.39 11.00 -6.86
CA VAL A 61 5.09 9.80 -6.37
C VAL A 61 4.22 9.03 -5.38
N ILE A 62 3.59 9.71 -4.43
CA ILE A 62 2.67 9.07 -3.48
C ILE A 62 1.53 8.37 -4.23
N ARG A 63 0.88 9.04 -5.17
CA ARG A 63 -0.18 8.46 -5.99
C ARG A 63 0.32 7.22 -6.75
N TRP A 64 1.47 7.32 -7.39
CA TRP A 64 2.09 6.23 -8.11
C TRP A 64 2.42 5.03 -7.21
N CYS A 65 2.94 5.26 -6.00
CA CYS A 65 3.18 4.19 -5.02
C CYS A 65 1.89 3.46 -4.65
N PHE A 66 0.79 4.19 -4.41
CA PHE A 66 -0.52 3.58 -4.14
C PHE A 66 -1.07 2.81 -5.34
N GLU A 67 -0.87 3.30 -6.56
CA GLU A 67 -1.23 2.57 -7.80
C GLU A 67 -0.48 1.25 -7.89
N GLN A 68 0.85 1.26 -7.67
CA GLN A 68 1.66 0.05 -7.69
C GLN A 68 1.27 -0.94 -6.59
N GLU A 69 1.06 -0.44 -5.37
CA GLU A 69 0.60 -1.26 -4.24
C GLU A 69 -0.76 -1.92 -4.55
N ASN A 70 -1.72 -1.17 -5.06
CA ASN A 70 -3.04 -1.71 -5.41
C ASN A 70 -2.95 -2.73 -6.54
N LYS A 71 -2.14 -2.48 -7.57
CA LYS A 71 -1.93 -3.42 -8.66
C LYS A 71 -1.32 -4.71 -8.15
N GLN A 72 -0.25 -4.64 -7.36
CA GLN A 72 0.40 -5.82 -6.81
C GLN A 72 -0.55 -6.62 -5.88
N LEU A 73 -1.34 -5.93 -5.07
CA LEU A 73 -2.37 -6.56 -4.26
C LEU A 73 -3.43 -7.27 -5.11
N GLU A 74 -3.88 -6.63 -6.19
CA GLU A 74 -4.84 -7.22 -7.13
C GLU A 74 -4.26 -8.46 -7.81
N ASP A 75 -3.01 -8.40 -8.27
CA ASP A 75 -2.31 -9.54 -8.89
C ASP A 75 -2.20 -10.72 -7.92
N ILE A 76 -1.92 -10.47 -6.64
CA ILE A 76 -1.90 -11.51 -5.60
C ILE A 76 -3.31 -12.08 -5.39
N LEU A 77 -4.31 -11.24 -5.12
CA LEU A 77 -5.65 -11.70 -4.70
C LEU A 77 -6.44 -12.36 -5.84
N LYS A 78 -6.22 -11.95 -7.10
CA LYS A 78 -6.85 -12.52 -8.29
C LYS A 78 -5.99 -13.55 -9.02
N GLY A 79 -4.80 -13.87 -8.49
CA GLY A 79 -3.89 -14.85 -9.07
C GLY A 79 -4.48 -16.26 -9.10
N GLU A 80 -3.84 -17.13 -9.90
CA GLU A 80 -4.28 -18.53 -10.09
C GLU A 80 -3.81 -19.49 -8.96
N GLN A 81 -2.97 -19.00 -8.05
CA GLN A 81 -2.46 -19.80 -6.94
C GLN A 81 -3.58 -20.26 -5.98
N PRO A 82 -3.42 -21.37 -5.26
CA PRO A 82 -4.37 -21.79 -4.24
C PRO A 82 -4.68 -20.68 -3.22
N TYR A 83 -5.90 -20.67 -2.70
CA TYR A 83 -6.39 -19.61 -1.81
C TYR A 83 -5.46 -19.32 -0.62
N LEU A 84 -4.99 -20.35 0.10
CA LEU A 84 -4.09 -20.17 1.25
C LEU A 84 -2.71 -19.63 0.86
N VAL A 85 -2.23 -19.96 -0.34
CA VAL A 85 -0.98 -19.40 -0.88
C VAL A 85 -1.13 -17.92 -1.12
N ARG A 86 -2.22 -17.50 -1.78
CA ARG A 86 -2.53 -16.06 -2.01
C ARG A 86 -2.75 -15.29 -0.71
N LEU A 87 -3.42 -15.89 0.27
CA LEU A 87 -3.58 -15.30 1.60
C LEU A 87 -2.22 -15.03 2.25
N LYS A 88 -1.31 -15.98 2.18
CA LYS A 88 0.04 -15.89 2.71
C LYS A 88 0.90 -14.84 1.99
N GLU A 89 0.82 -14.81 0.65
CA GLU A 89 1.50 -13.80 -0.16
C GLU A 89 0.97 -12.39 0.17
N MET A 90 -0.35 -12.23 0.33
CA MET A 90 -0.97 -10.98 0.76
C MET A 90 -0.45 -10.52 2.14
N MET A 91 -0.37 -11.43 3.11
CA MET A 91 0.15 -11.11 4.44
C MET A 91 1.63 -10.70 4.40
N SER A 92 2.45 -11.42 3.64
CA SER A 92 3.87 -11.10 3.44
C SER A 92 4.05 -9.77 2.71
N PHE A 93 3.22 -9.49 1.71
CA PHE A 93 3.20 -8.22 1.00
C PHE A 93 2.85 -7.07 1.94
N LYS A 94 1.82 -7.20 2.77
CA LYS A 94 1.43 -6.20 3.76
C LYS A 94 2.56 -5.89 4.74
N ARG A 95 3.28 -6.89 5.21
CA ARG A 95 4.43 -6.70 6.10
C ARG A 95 5.54 -5.85 5.46
N LYS A 96 5.76 -5.99 4.14
CA LYS A 96 6.75 -5.19 3.39
C LYS A 96 6.28 -3.76 3.15
N VAL A 97 4.99 -3.57 2.84
CA VAL A 97 4.41 -2.24 2.58
C VAL A 97 4.40 -1.38 3.85
N TYR A 98 4.24 -2.01 5.01
CA TYR A 98 4.24 -1.33 6.31
C TYR A 98 5.62 -1.31 6.97
N ASP A 99 6.72 -1.28 6.20
CA ASP A 99 8.03 -1.02 6.78
C ASP A 99 8.17 0.47 7.21
N PRO A 100 9.07 0.80 8.17
CA PRO A 100 9.22 2.16 8.68
C PRO A 100 9.52 3.22 7.60
N ALA A 101 10.23 2.85 6.53
CA ALA A 101 10.55 3.79 5.45
C ALA A 101 9.30 4.16 4.61
N SER A 102 8.36 3.24 4.46
CA SER A 102 7.08 3.49 3.80
C SER A 102 6.14 4.36 4.64
N LEU A 103 6.32 4.38 5.98
CA LEU A 103 5.51 5.17 6.89
C LEU A 103 5.65 6.68 6.68
N ASP A 104 6.85 7.17 6.38
CA ASP A 104 7.07 8.59 6.14
C ASP A 104 6.31 9.10 4.91
N LEU A 105 6.28 8.31 3.83
CA LEU A 105 5.47 8.60 2.66
C LEU A 105 3.96 8.56 2.97
N TYR A 106 3.53 7.59 3.76
CA TYR A 106 2.13 7.46 4.18
C TYR A 106 1.70 8.64 5.07
N ASN A 107 2.52 9.00 6.06
CA ASN A 107 2.28 10.14 6.95
C ASN A 107 2.25 11.46 6.16
N LEU A 108 3.15 11.61 5.18
CA LEU A 108 3.16 12.78 4.29
C LEU A 108 1.89 12.85 3.44
N ALA A 109 1.38 11.71 2.98
CA ALA A 109 0.10 11.63 2.26
C ALA A 109 -1.08 12.06 3.12
N ILE A 110 -1.10 11.64 4.40
CA ILE A 110 -2.15 12.01 5.37
C ILE A 110 -2.04 13.51 5.74
N ALA A 111 -0.82 13.99 5.97
CA ALA A 111 -0.58 15.37 6.37
C ALA A 111 -0.78 16.38 5.23
N SER A 112 -0.75 15.93 3.97
CA SER A 112 -1.02 16.79 2.83
C SER A 112 -2.52 17.09 2.76
N ASP A 113 -2.90 18.25 3.30
CA ASP A 113 -4.30 18.74 3.38
C ASP A 113 -4.83 19.25 2.02
N SER A 114 -4.36 18.71 0.91
CA SER A 114 -4.95 18.99 -0.40
C SER A 114 -6.13 18.06 -0.62
N GLY A 115 -7.33 18.59 -0.84
CA GLY A 115 -8.52 17.80 -1.16
C GLY A 115 -8.27 16.75 -2.24
N ARG A 116 -7.41 17.05 -3.22
CA ARG A 116 -6.97 16.10 -4.26
C ARG A 116 -6.29 14.86 -3.71
N MET A 117 -5.47 14.98 -2.65
CA MET A 117 -4.82 13.81 -2.04
C MET A 117 -5.82 12.98 -1.23
N ALA A 118 -6.75 13.62 -0.53
CA ALA A 118 -7.83 12.93 0.18
C ALA A 118 -8.71 12.13 -0.78
N ASP A 119 -9.10 12.69 -1.94
CA ASP A 119 -9.86 11.99 -2.98
C ASP A 119 -9.09 10.80 -3.55
N THR A 120 -7.78 10.99 -3.79
CA THR A 120 -6.89 9.92 -4.27
C THR A 120 -6.81 8.77 -3.25
N MET A 121 -6.62 9.09 -1.98
CA MET A 121 -6.57 8.10 -0.90
C MET A 121 -7.90 7.35 -0.75
N SER A 122 -9.03 8.06 -0.81
CA SER A 122 -10.36 7.45 -0.76
C SER A 122 -10.56 6.47 -1.93
N TYR A 123 -10.25 6.88 -3.14
CA TYR A 123 -10.34 6.02 -4.33
C TYR A 123 -9.56 4.70 -4.18
N PHE A 124 -8.32 4.76 -3.71
CA PHE A 124 -7.51 3.56 -3.52
C PHE A 124 -7.99 2.70 -2.34
N GLN A 125 -8.53 3.30 -1.29
CA GLN A 125 -9.15 2.58 -0.18
C GLN A 125 -10.39 1.80 -0.63
N ASP A 126 -11.28 2.44 -1.39
CA ASP A 126 -12.48 1.81 -1.94
C ASP A 126 -12.13 0.63 -2.86
N LYS A 127 -11.09 0.81 -3.69
CA LYS A 127 -10.59 -0.29 -4.54
C LYS A 127 -10.07 -1.46 -3.72
N LYS A 128 -9.28 -1.21 -2.67
CA LYS A 128 -8.77 -2.24 -1.75
C LYS A 128 -9.91 -2.95 -1.02
N SER A 129 -10.90 -2.21 -0.53
CA SER A 129 -12.06 -2.76 0.18
C SER A 129 -12.82 -3.76 -0.69
N LYS A 130 -13.05 -3.42 -1.97
CA LYS A 130 -13.68 -4.33 -2.94
C LYS A 130 -12.85 -5.60 -3.17
N LEU A 131 -11.54 -5.46 -3.37
CA LEU A 131 -10.64 -6.60 -3.55
C LEU A 131 -10.67 -7.55 -2.34
N TYR A 132 -10.64 -7.00 -1.14
CA TYR A 132 -10.74 -7.82 0.07
C TYR A 132 -12.10 -8.49 0.22
N HIS A 133 -13.19 -7.78 -0.10
CA HIS A 133 -14.53 -8.37 -0.08
C HIS A 133 -14.62 -9.56 -1.03
N GLU A 134 -14.19 -9.41 -2.28
CA GLU A 134 -14.17 -10.48 -3.29
C GLU A 134 -13.34 -11.68 -2.82
N PHE A 135 -12.15 -11.43 -2.29
CA PHE A 135 -11.24 -12.47 -1.80
C PHE A 135 -11.79 -13.22 -0.57
N LEU A 136 -12.37 -12.50 0.39
CA LEU A 136 -12.98 -13.11 1.58
C LEU A 136 -14.24 -13.91 1.22
N GLN A 137 -15.03 -13.43 0.27
CA GLN A 137 -16.20 -14.16 -0.23
C GLN A 137 -15.78 -15.46 -0.92
N GLU A 138 -14.73 -15.42 -1.77
CA GLU A 138 -14.13 -16.63 -2.35
C GLU A 138 -13.69 -17.62 -1.27
N GLY A 139 -13.05 -17.14 -0.21
CA GLY A 139 -12.63 -17.97 0.92
C GLY A 139 -13.80 -18.64 1.64
N LYS A 140 -14.92 -17.93 1.76
CA LYS A 140 -16.16 -18.46 2.33
C LYS A 140 -16.78 -19.53 1.42
N ASP A 141 -16.86 -19.27 0.13
CA ASP A 141 -17.41 -20.20 -0.87
C ASP A 141 -16.57 -21.49 -0.98
N LYS A 142 -15.28 -21.40 -0.75
CA LYS A 142 -14.33 -22.53 -0.74
C LYS A 142 -14.17 -23.22 0.62
N GLY A 143 -14.84 -22.74 1.67
CA GLY A 143 -14.83 -23.30 3.02
C GLY A 143 -13.61 -22.98 3.87
N PHE A 144 -12.73 -22.07 3.44
CA PHE A 144 -11.60 -21.58 4.26
C PHE A 144 -12.03 -20.56 5.31
N ILE A 145 -13.13 -19.86 5.07
CA ILE A 145 -13.76 -18.95 6.02
C ILE A 145 -15.04 -19.61 6.52
N ARG A 146 -15.30 -19.48 7.81
CA ARG A 146 -16.48 -20.07 8.47
C ARG A 146 -17.77 -19.56 7.79
N PRO A 147 -18.76 -20.43 7.58
CA PRO A 147 -20.02 -20.04 6.93
C PRO A 147 -20.80 -18.95 7.68
N ASP A 148 -20.67 -18.91 9.02
CA ASP A 148 -21.31 -17.95 9.90
C ASP A 148 -20.54 -16.63 10.02
N ALA A 149 -19.31 -16.52 9.48
CA ALA A 149 -18.55 -15.29 9.48
C ALA A 149 -19.14 -14.26 8.51
N SER A 150 -19.33 -13.03 8.99
CA SER A 150 -19.77 -11.91 8.17
C SER A 150 -18.56 -11.24 7.51
N VAL A 151 -18.48 -11.31 6.19
CA VAL A 151 -17.44 -10.60 5.40
C VAL A 151 -17.57 -9.09 5.60
N ASP A 152 -18.78 -8.56 5.60
CA ASP A 152 -19.03 -7.13 5.79
C ASP A 152 -18.58 -6.65 7.18
N ALA A 153 -18.86 -7.43 8.24
CA ALA A 153 -18.39 -7.12 9.59
C ALA A 153 -16.87 -7.12 9.67
N PHE A 154 -16.20 -8.05 9.00
CA PHE A 154 -14.74 -8.09 8.94
C PHE A 154 -14.16 -6.86 8.21
N ILE A 155 -14.72 -6.49 7.06
CA ILE A 155 -14.34 -5.28 6.33
C ILE A 155 -14.54 -4.04 7.19
N MET A 156 -15.69 -3.92 7.86
CA MET A 156 -15.98 -2.79 8.75
C MET A 156 -14.98 -2.68 9.90
N LEU A 157 -14.51 -3.78 10.47
CA LEU A 157 -13.46 -3.78 11.50
C LEU A 157 -12.13 -3.30 10.95
N ILE A 158 -11.73 -3.73 9.74
CA ILE A 158 -10.51 -3.26 9.07
C ILE A 158 -10.60 -1.76 8.77
N GLU A 159 -11.74 -1.29 8.29
CA GLU A 159 -11.94 0.14 8.00
C GLU A 159 -11.97 0.98 9.28
N GLY A 160 -12.59 0.47 10.34
CA GLY A 160 -12.57 1.09 11.66
C GLY A 160 -11.16 1.20 12.24
N LEU A 161 -10.34 0.15 12.11
CA LEU A 161 -8.94 0.19 12.51
C LEU A 161 -8.14 1.23 11.69
N ARG A 162 -8.35 1.29 10.39
CA ARG A 162 -7.72 2.32 9.54
C ARG A 162 -8.13 3.74 9.94
N ALA A 163 -9.41 3.95 10.22
CA ALA A 163 -9.92 5.25 10.68
C ALA A 163 -9.27 5.66 12.01
N LEU A 164 -9.13 4.71 12.95
CA LEU A 164 -8.42 4.92 14.20
C LEU A 164 -6.96 5.31 13.99
N LEU A 165 -6.24 4.59 13.13
CA LEU A 165 -4.82 4.86 12.84
C LEU A 165 -4.62 6.22 12.13
N LYS A 166 -5.62 6.70 11.39
CA LYS A 166 -5.60 8.05 10.80
C LYS A 166 -5.71 9.15 11.86
N VAL A 167 -6.51 8.93 12.91
CA VAL A 167 -6.70 9.88 14.02
C VAL A 167 -5.58 9.76 15.06
N ARG A 168 -5.01 8.58 15.21
CA ARG A 168 -3.98 8.21 16.19
C ARG A 168 -2.74 7.63 15.49
N PRO A 169 -1.99 8.45 14.71
CA PRO A 169 -0.84 7.95 13.93
C PRO A 169 0.28 7.35 14.79
N GLU A 170 0.37 7.74 16.07
CA GLU A 170 1.30 7.12 17.02
C GLU A 170 1.06 5.61 17.19
N LEU A 171 -0.19 5.15 17.14
CA LEU A 171 -0.51 3.72 17.22
C LEU A 171 0.02 2.94 16.02
N LEU A 172 0.02 3.56 14.83
CA LEU A 172 0.61 2.95 13.65
C LEU A 172 2.11 2.73 13.86
N SER A 173 2.82 3.73 14.36
CA SER A 173 4.24 3.62 14.70
C SER A 173 4.48 2.51 15.73
N GLU A 174 3.70 2.46 16.82
CA GLU A 174 3.79 1.40 17.83
C GLU A 174 3.58 0.01 17.22
N MET A 175 2.57 -0.18 16.37
CA MET A 175 2.31 -1.44 15.67
C MET A 175 3.46 -1.83 14.73
N MET A 176 4.10 -0.87 14.07
CA MET A 176 5.20 -1.10 13.13
C MET A 176 6.51 -1.46 13.84
N TYR A 177 6.81 -0.80 14.96
CA TYR A 177 7.99 -1.11 15.74
C TYR A 177 7.85 -2.38 16.60
N SER A 178 6.62 -2.78 16.92
CA SER A 178 6.33 -4.03 17.64
C SER A 178 5.94 -5.14 16.69
N LYS A 179 6.91 -5.98 16.29
CA LYS A 179 6.63 -7.16 15.42
C LYS A 179 5.51 -8.03 15.97
N THR A 180 5.45 -8.20 17.29
CA THR A 180 4.43 -9.01 17.97
C THR A 180 3.05 -8.36 17.89
N LEU A 181 2.92 -7.06 18.10
CA LEU A 181 1.62 -6.39 18.13
C LEU A 181 0.90 -6.45 16.75
N LEU A 182 1.62 -6.19 15.66
CA LEU A 182 1.06 -6.30 14.31
C LEU A 182 0.62 -7.73 13.99
N GLU A 183 1.45 -8.71 14.37
CA GLU A 183 1.15 -10.13 14.18
C GLU A 183 -0.06 -10.55 15.02
N ASP A 184 -0.13 -10.13 16.27
CA ASP A 184 -1.24 -10.46 17.16
C ASP A 184 -2.55 -9.81 16.71
N CYS A 185 -2.54 -8.56 16.27
CA CYS A 185 -3.71 -7.92 15.64
C CYS A 185 -4.18 -8.71 14.41
N THR A 186 -3.24 -9.16 13.57
CA THR A 186 -3.56 -9.95 12.39
C THR A 186 -4.15 -11.31 12.78
N LYS A 187 -3.57 -12.00 13.77
CA LYS A 187 -4.13 -13.26 14.30
C LYS A 187 -5.53 -13.06 14.83
N VAL A 188 -5.78 -12.05 15.67
CA VAL A 188 -7.11 -11.76 16.23
C VAL A 188 -8.15 -11.57 15.13
N LEU A 189 -7.83 -10.80 14.08
CA LEU A 189 -8.72 -10.59 12.95
C LEU A 189 -8.98 -11.89 12.18
N LEU A 190 -7.96 -12.69 11.90
CA LEU A 190 -8.11 -13.95 11.15
C LEU A 190 -8.82 -15.02 11.98
N PHE A 191 -8.56 -15.13 13.30
CA PHE A 191 -9.28 -16.04 14.19
C PHE A 191 -10.79 -15.75 14.24
N GLY A 192 -11.19 -14.50 14.02
CA GLY A 192 -12.59 -14.12 13.93
C GLY A 192 -13.34 -14.70 12.73
N VAL A 193 -12.64 -15.01 11.63
CA VAL A 193 -13.25 -15.42 10.35
C VAL A 193 -12.84 -16.81 9.86
N MET A 194 -11.65 -17.29 10.22
CA MET A 194 -11.11 -18.59 9.81
C MET A 194 -11.19 -19.63 10.94
N GLY A 195 -11.15 -20.90 10.59
CA GLY A 195 -10.97 -21.98 11.56
C GLY A 195 -9.55 -22.01 12.15
N ARG A 196 -9.42 -22.66 13.33
CA ARG A 196 -8.11 -22.72 14.04
C ARG A 196 -7.04 -23.46 13.26
N GLN A 197 -7.41 -24.48 12.48
CA GLN A 197 -6.48 -25.33 11.74
C GLN A 197 -5.89 -24.56 10.56
N GLU A 198 -6.71 -23.88 9.80
CA GLU A 198 -6.32 -23.07 8.64
C GLU A 198 -5.37 -21.93 9.04
N ILE A 199 -5.61 -21.31 10.18
CA ILE A 199 -4.76 -20.25 10.72
C ILE A 199 -3.38 -20.78 11.07
N LYS A 200 -3.31 -21.93 11.75
CA LYS A 200 -2.03 -22.56 12.09
C LYS A 200 -1.20 -22.84 10.85
N GLU A 201 -1.79 -23.40 9.79
CA GLU A 201 -1.11 -23.67 8.51
C GLU A 201 -0.55 -22.40 7.85
N VAL A 202 -1.23 -21.26 8.01
CA VAL A 202 -0.76 -19.96 7.47
C VAL A 202 0.40 -19.41 8.28
N PHE A 203 0.36 -19.48 9.62
CA PHE A 203 1.37 -18.84 10.48
C PHE A 203 2.62 -19.68 10.73
N ASP A 204 2.52 -21.02 10.76
CA ASP A 204 3.68 -21.90 10.94
C ASP A 204 4.68 -21.82 9.77
N GLN A 205 4.32 -21.17 8.68
CA GLN A 205 5.11 -21.04 7.46
C GLN A 205 5.48 -19.57 7.10
N LEU A 206 5.16 -18.57 7.96
CA LEU A 206 5.54 -17.16 7.84
C LEU A 206 6.81 -16.84 8.64
#